data_8305375bdc1d79730e4631609c4a677a
#
_entry.id   8305375bdc1d79730e4631609c4a677a
#
_cell.length_a   1.000
_cell.length_b   1.000
_cell.length_c   1.000
_cell.angle_alpha   90.00
_cell.angle_beta   90.00
_cell.angle_gamma   90.00
#
_symmetry.space_group_name_H-M   'P 1'
#
loop_
_entity.id
_entity.type
_entity.pdbx_description
1 polymer ?
#
loop_
_entity_poly.entity_id
_entity_poly.type
_entity_poly.pdbx_seq_one_letter_code
_entity_poly.pdbx_strand_id
1 'polypeptide(L)'
;WLVKTHMKFHFFANTAEGDVQKWLRHEALDGPFRRTEELVEAVGQATAVACGDILGCGHADASTEGTESFGAYMAVLAQAMPVSTKDLHYDRRIPEACGRQTGDCLRVLLKRVQNQELVNDADVLAEAARRWLKRHEGAGHHG
;
A
#
# COMPACT_ATOMS: atom_id res chain seq x y z
N TRP A 1 -6.44 14.96 -3.47
CA TRP A 1 -6.63 13.60 -2.93
C TRP A 1 -7.56 13.56 -1.72
N LEU A 2 -7.30 14.41 -0.74
CA LEU A 2 -8.06 14.45 0.52
C LEU A 2 -9.55 14.71 0.31
N VAL A 3 -9.88 15.68 -0.54
CA VAL A 3 -11.29 16.07 -0.83
C VAL A 3 -12.05 14.90 -1.47
N LYS A 4 -11.44 14.18 -2.39
CA LYS A 4 -12.06 13.02 -3.04
C LYS A 4 -12.16 11.82 -2.10
N THR A 5 -11.16 11.65 -1.23
CA THR A 5 -10.96 10.44 -0.45
C THR A 5 -11.80 10.41 0.83
N HIS A 6 -12.05 11.58 1.47
CA HIS A 6 -12.80 11.57 2.73
C HIS A 6 -14.23 11.00 2.57
N MET A 7 -14.84 11.18 1.41
CA MET A 7 -16.16 10.60 1.11
C MET A 7 -16.09 9.07 1.01
N LYS A 8 -14.97 8.53 0.54
CA LYS A 8 -14.74 7.08 0.48
C LYS A 8 -14.70 6.46 1.88
N PHE A 9 -14.21 7.20 2.87
CA PHE A 9 -14.19 6.72 4.25
C PHE A 9 -15.59 6.45 4.79
N HIS A 10 -16.57 7.29 4.45
CA HIS A 10 -17.97 7.03 4.82
C HIS A 10 -18.53 5.80 4.12
N PHE A 11 -18.19 5.63 2.84
CA PHE A 11 -18.63 4.48 2.05
C PHE A 11 -18.00 3.19 2.53
N PHE A 12 -16.68 3.16 2.71
CA PHE A 12 -15.95 1.93 3.06
C PHE A 12 -16.12 1.50 4.51
N ALA A 13 -16.60 2.37 5.39
CA ALA A 13 -16.89 1.99 6.76
C ALA A 13 -17.86 0.82 6.86
N ASN A 14 -18.67 0.59 5.80
CA ASN A 14 -19.66 -0.49 5.73
C ASN A 14 -19.38 -1.48 4.60
N THR A 15 -18.14 -1.52 4.08
CA THR A 15 -17.77 -2.32 2.89
C THR A 15 -16.88 -3.50 3.31
N ALA A 16 -16.86 -4.54 2.48
CA ALA A 16 -16.02 -5.72 2.70
C ALA A 16 -14.54 -5.38 2.72
N GLU A 17 -13.80 -6.02 3.61
CA GLU A 17 -12.38 -5.79 3.86
C GLU A 17 -11.51 -5.91 2.59
N GLY A 18 -11.80 -6.91 1.74
CA GLY A 18 -11.04 -7.11 0.49
C GLY A 18 -11.11 -5.95 -0.47
N ASP A 19 -12.26 -5.28 -0.56
CA ASP A 19 -12.45 -4.12 -1.43
C ASP A 19 -11.68 -2.90 -0.91
N VAL A 20 -11.60 -2.75 0.41
CA VAL A 20 -10.83 -1.68 1.06
C VAL A 20 -9.34 -1.84 0.77
N GLN A 21 -8.80 -3.05 0.90
CA GLN A 21 -7.40 -3.33 0.61
C GLN A 21 -7.06 -3.06 -0.86
N LYS A 22 -7.93 -3.49 -1.76
CA LYS A 22 -7.76 -3.27 -3.20
C LYS A 22 -7.74 -1.77 -3.52
N TRP A 23 -8.67 -1.02 -2.93
CA TRP A 23 -8.72 0.43 -3.11
C TRP A 23 -7.44 1.10 -2.60
N LEU A 24 -6.99 0.75 -1.40
CA LEU A 24 -5.78 1.33 -0.83
C LEU A 24 -4.55 1.05 -1.68
N ARG A 25 -4.46 -0.14 -2.25
CA ARG A 25 -3.37 -0.51 -3.16
C ARG A 25 -3.38 0.39 -4.41
N HIS A 26 -4.55 0.65 -4.97
CA HIS A 26 -4.67 1.57 -6.11
C HIS A 26 -4.21 2.98 -5.75
N GLU A 27 -4.58 3.46 -4.56
CA GLU A 27 -4.15 4.78 -4.09
C GLU A 27 -2.63 4.83 -3.88
N ALA A 28 -2.02 3.75 -3.41
CA ALA A 28 -0.57 3.65 -3.25
C ALA A 28 0.16 3.69 -4.59
N LEU A 29 -0.41 3.04 -5.62
CA LEU A 29 0.19 2.98 -6.96
C LEU A 29 -0.01 4.27 -7.75
N ASP A 30 -1.22 4.80 -7.77
CA ASP A 30 -1.64 5.88 -8.66
C ASP A 30 -1.81 7.23 -7.96
N GLY A 31 -1.70 7.27 -6.63
CA GLY A 31 -1.84 8.47 -5.84
C GLY A 31 -0.57 9.34 -5.84
N PRO A 32 -0.63 10.51 -5.21
CA PRO A 32 0.49 11.45 -5.17
C PRO A 32 1.58 11.10 -4.15
N PHE A 33 1.61 9.88 -3.67
CA PHE A 33 2.51 9.46 -2.60
C PHE A 33 3.83 8.91 -3.15
N ARG A 34 4.93 9.27 -2.50
CA ARG A 34 6.27 8.79 -2.83
C ARG A 34 6.80 7.79 -1.81
N ARG A 35 6.26 7.83 -0.59
CA ARG A 35 6.66 6.98 0.53
C ARG A 35 5.47 6.53 1.34
N THR A 36 5.62 5.41 2.02
CA THR A 36 4.58 4.86 2.91
C THR A 36 4.14 5.86 3.98
N GLU A 37 5.07 6.62 4.55
CA GLU A 37 4.77 7.61 5.59
C GLU A 37 3.80 8.68 5.10
N GLU A 38 3.91 9.09 3.85
CA GLU A 38 2.99 10.06 3.24
C GLU A 38 1.59 9.48 3.12
N LEU A 39 1.47 8.20 2.75
CA LEU A 39 0.19 7.51 2.67
C LEU A 39 -0.44 7.39 4.06
N VAL A 40 0.33 7.01 5.07
CA VAL A 40 -0.15 6.90 6.45
C VAL A 40 -0.66 8.26 6.96
N GLU A 41 0.09 9.33 6.73
CA GLU A 41 -0.32 10.69 7.11
C GLU A 41 -1.63 11.09 6.42
N ALA A 42 -1.75 10.83 5.12
CA ALA A 42 -2.94 11.16 4.34
C ALA A 42 -4.17 10.38 4.84
N VAL A 43 -4.02 9.12 5.23
CA VAL A 43 -5.10 8.32 5.84
C VAL A 43 -5.55 8.95 7.15
N GLY A 44 -4.61 9.41 7.98
CA GLY A 44 -4.93 10.11 9.23
C GLY A 44 -5.71 11.39 8.99
N GLN A 45 -5.31 12.18 8.01
CA GLN A 45 -5.98 13.41 7.62
C GLN A 45 -7.39 13.13 7.08
N ALA A 46 -7.56 12.12 6.25
CA ALA A 46 -8.85 11.72 5.71
C ALA A 46 -9.80 11.27 6.82
N THR A 47 -9.29 10.53 7.80
CA THR A 47 -10.05 10.12 8.99
C THR A 47 -10.53 11.35 9.77
N ALA A 48 -9.66 12.33 10.00
CA ALA A 48 -9.98 13.55 10.72
C ALA A 48 -11.06 14.36 9.99
N VAL A 49 -10.96 14.50 8.67
CA VAL A 49 -11.96 15.20 7.85
C VAL A 49 -13.31 14.48 7.91
N ALA A 50 -13.33 13.16 7.79
CA ALA A 50 -14.55 12.36 7.85
C ALA A 50 -15.23 12.48 9.22
N CYS A 51 -14.45 12.45 10.31
CA CYS A 51 -14.98 12.67 11.67
C CYS A 51 -15.54 14.08 11.83
N GLY A 52 -14.85 15.08 11.29
CA GLY A 52 -15.32 16.48 11.29
C GLY A 52 -16.66 16.64 10.57
N ASP A 53 -16.84 15.96 9.43
CA ASP A 53 -18.11 15.96 8.69
C ASP A 53 -19.26 15.40 9.54
N ILE A 54 -19.02 14.29 10.22
CA ILE A 54 -20.04 13.65 11.08
C ILE A 54 -20.46 14.59 12.21
N LEU A 55 -19.49 15.19 12.91
CA LEU A 55 -19.76 16.11 14.01
C LEU A 55 -20.42 17.40 13.52
N GLY A 56 -20.05 17.85 12.31
CA GLY A 56 -20.60 19.06 11.69
C GLY A 56 -22.06 18.94 11.24
N CYS A 57 -22.60 17.71 11.11
CA CYS A 57 -24.00 17.50 10.72
C CYS A 57 -25.01 17.92 11.79
N GLY A 58 -24.58 18.14 13.04
CA GLY A 58 -25.46 18.64 14.11
C GLY A 58 -26.48 17.63 14.63
N HIS A 59 -26.36 16.35 14.28
CA HIS A 59 -27.25 15.31 14.81
C HIS A 59 -26.88 14.98 16.25
N ALA A 60 -27.89 14.89 17.11
CA ALA A 60 -27.72 14.61 18.55
C ALA A 60 -27.03 13.23 18.79
N ASP A 61 -27.26 12.28 17.90
CA ASP A 61 -26.73 10.92 18.00
C ASP A 61 -25.47 10.72 17.14
N ALA A 62 -24.84 11.79 16.65
CA ALA A 62 -23.66 11.70 15.82
C ALA A 62 -22.50 11.05 16.58
N SER A 63 -21.96 9.96 16.03
CA SER A 63 -20.83 9.25 16.60
C SER A 63 -19.75 9.07 15.54
N THR A 64 -18.49 9.32 15.92
CA THR A 64 -17.32 9.12 15.07
C THR A 64 -16.67 7.77 15.31
N GLU A 65 -17.18 6.94 16.21
CA GLU A 65 -16.55 5.70 16.64
C GLU A 65 -16.29 4.75 15.47
N GLY A 66 -17.29 4.52 14.60
CA GLY A 66 -17.14 3.65 13.43
C GLY A 66 -16.10 4.17 12.44
N THR A 67 -16.09 5.49 12.21
CA THR A 67 -15.12 6.14 11.32
C THR A 67 -13.70 6.10 11.90
N GLU A 68 -13.57 6.33 13.21
CA GLU A 68 -12.29 6.24 13.90
C GLU A 68 -11.72 4.81 13.85
N SER A 69 -12.57 3.81 14.08
CA SER A 69 -12.17 2.39 13.98
C SER A 69 -11.74 2.03 12.57
N PHE A 70 -12.48 2.49 11.57
CA PHE A 70 -12.11 2.30 10.17
C PHE A 70 -10.80 3.00 9.83
N GLY A 71 -10.61 4.25 10.30
CA GLY A 71 -9.37 4.99 10.10
C GLY A 71 -8.16 4.30 10.72
N ALA A 72 -8.32 3.73 11.92
CA ALA A 72 -7.27 2.96 12.58
C ALA A 72 -6.91 1.70 11.79
N TYR A 73 -7.91 1.00 11.28
CA TYR A 73 -7.71 -0.16 10.40
C TYR A 73 -6.95 0.22 9.13
N MET A 74 -7.36 1.31 8.48
CA MET A 74 -6.69 1.82 7.28
C MET A 74 -5.24 2.23 7.57
N ALA A 75 -4.98 2.82 8.74
CA ALA A 75 -3.63 3.20 9.13
C ALA A 75 -2.72 1.98 9.26
N VAL A 76 -3.22 0.88 9.83
CA VAL A 76 -2.46 -0.38 9.92
C VAL A 76 -2.14 -0.92 8.52
N LEU A 77 -3.11 -0.94 7.62
CA LEU A 77 -2.90 -1.37 6.23
C LEU A 77 -1.90 -0.48 5.51
N ALA A 78 -2.02 0.84 5.69
CA ALA A 78 -1.13 1.80 5.05
C ALA A 78 0.32 1.66 5.52
N GLN A 79 0.54 1.40 6.81
CA GLN A 79 1.88 1.19 7.34
C GLN A 79 2.59 -0.02 6.71
N ALA A 80 1.82 -1.04 6.35
CA ALA A 80 2.33 -2.25 5.71
C ALA A 80 2.38 -2.13 4.18
N MET A 81 1.90 -1.02 3.61
CA MET A 81 1.80 -0.84 2.16
C MET A 81 3.00 -0.07 1.62
N PRO A 82 3.93 -0.71 0.91
CA PRO A 82 4.99 0.02 0.24
C PRO A 82 4.41 0.80 -0.94
N VAL A 83 4.80 2.05 -1.08
CA VAL A 83 4.35 2.95 -2.16
C VAL A 83 5.35 2.94 -3.30
N SER A 84 6.64 2.80 -2.98
CA SER A 84 7.71 2.78 -3.97
C SER A 84 8.72 1.69 -3.63
N THR A 85 9.65 1.42 -4.55
CA THR A 85 10.73 0.46 -4.33
C THR A 85 11.63 0.84 -3.15
N LYS A 86 11.65 2.14 -2.78
CA LYS A 86 12.41 2.63 -1.62
C LYS A 86 11.85 2.15 -0.29
N ASP A 87 10.57 1.77 -0.25
CA ASP A 87 9.90 1.25 0.93
C ASP A 87 10.11 -0.26 1.10
N LEU A 88 10.70 -0.94 0.12
CA LEU A 88 11.02 -2.37 0.22
C LEU A 88 12.23 -2.58 1.12
N HIS A 89 12.12 -3.54 2.04
CA HIS A 89 13.20 -3.89 2.98
C HIS A 89 14.16 -4.89 2.34
N TYR A 90 14.73 -4.53 1.19
CA TYR A 90 15.72 -5.36 0.53
C TYR A 90 17.14 -4.92 0.88
N ASP A 91 18.08 -5.80 0.70
CA ASP A 91 19.51 -5.52 0.91
C ASP A 91 20.31 -5.71 -0.40
N ARG A 92 21.62 -5.63 -0.29
CA ARG A 92 22.53 -5.70 -1.44
C ARG A 92 22.48 -7.02 -2.23
N ARG A 93 21.89 -8.09 -1.67
CA ARG A 93 21.77 -9.37 -2.37
C ARG A 93 21.02 -9.24 -3.70
N ILE A 94 20.03 -8.35 -3.75
CA ILE A 94 19.24 -8.12 -4.97
C ILE A 94 20.04 -7.41 -6.05
N PRO A 95 20.65 -6.22 -5.79
CA PRO A 95 21.49 -5.58 -6.81
C PRO A 95 22.68 -6.43 -7.23
N GLU A 96 23.28 -7.16 -6.31
CA GLU A 96 24.42 -8.05 -6.63
C GLU A 96 24.00 -9.20 -7.58
N ALA A 97 22.80 -9.75 -7.40
CA ALA A 97 22.30 -10.83 -8.25
C ALA A 97 21.72 -10.33 -9.57
N CYS A 98 20.99 -9.22 -9.54
CA CYS A 98 20.21 -8.75 -10.69
C CYS A 98 20.95 -7.74 -11.57
N GLY A 99 21.96 -7.04 -11.06
CA GLY A 99 22.74 -6.07 -11.83
C GLY A 99 21.84 -5.03 -12.51
N ARG A 100 21.87 -4.98 -13.84
CA ARG A 100 21.07 -4.05 -14.63
C ARG A 100 19.57 -4.27 -14.53
N GLN A 101 19.14 -5.48 -14.14
CA GLN A 101 17.73 -5.84 -14.01
C GLN A 101 17.16 -5.53 -12.63
N THR A 102 17.95 -4.92 -11.74
CA THR A 102 17.53 -4.60 -10.37
C THR A 102 16.25 -3.76 -10.35
N GLY A 103 16.17 -2.71 -11.15
CA GLY A 103 14.98 -1.85 -11.21
C GLY A 103 13.73 -2.61 -11.59
N ASP A 104 13.81 -3.46 -12.61
CA ASP A 104 12.68 -4.27 -13.07
C ASP A 104 12.27 -5.30 -12.03
N CYS A 105 13.25 -5.94 -11.40
CA CYS A 105 13.01 -6.89 -10.33
C CYS A 105 12.29 -6.23 -9.15
N LEU A 106 12.79 -5.09 -8.69
CA LEU A 106 12.19 -4.36 -7.56
C LEU A 106 10.76 -3.93 -7.85
N ARG A 107 10.45 -3.53 -9.09
CA ARG A 107 9.07 -3.17 -9.48
C ARG A 107 8.14 -4.37 -9.40
N VAL A 108 8.58 -5.54 -9.83
CA VAL A 108 7.79 -6.77 -9.72
C VAL A 108 7.58 -7.14 -8.26
N LEU A 109 8.63 -7.08 -7.44
CA LEU A 109 8.54 -7.36 -6.02
C LEU A 109 7.63 -6.38 -5.29
N LEU A 110 7.72 -5.09 -5.63
CA LEU A 110 6.84 -4.07 -5.07
C LEU A 110 5.36 -4.42 -5.28
N LYS A 111 5.02 -4.77 -6.51
CA LYS A 111 3.64 -5.15 -6.85
C LYS A 111 3.18 -6.37 -6.05
N ARG A 112 4.05 -7.36 -5.88
CA ARG A 112 3.72 -8.57 -5.13
C ARG A 112 3.55 -8.30 -3.63
N VAL A 113 4.36 -7.41 -3.06
CA VAL A 113 4.19 -6.99 -1.65
C VAL A 113 2.88 -6.22 -1.49
N GLN A 114 2.57 -5.30 -2.41
CA GLN A 114 1.32 -4.55 -2.40
C GLN A 114 0.10 -5.46 -2.53
N ASN A 115 0.22 -6.57 -3.26
CA ASN A 115 -0.82 -7.59 -3.42
C ASN A 115 -0.87 -8.59 -2.26
N GLN A 116 -0.01 -8.42 -1.26
CA GLN A 116 0.10 -9.33 -0.11
C GLN A 116 0.55 -10.75 -0.50
N GLU A 117 1.19 -10.90 -1.64
CA GLU A 117 1.77 -12.18 -2.09
C GLU A 117 3.15 -12.43 -1.47
N LEU A 118 3.84 -11.37 -1.05
CA LEU A 118 5.16 -11.42 -0.41
C LEU A 118 5.16 -10.55 0.83
N VAL A 119 5.86 -11.03 1.87
CA VAL A 119 6.17 -10.21 3.04
C VAL A 119 7.33 -9.27 2.70
N ASN A 120 7.27 -8.02 3.17
CA ASN A 120 8.34 -7.03 2.98
C ASN A 120 9.49 -7.30 3.96
N ASP A 121 10.26 -8.33 3.66
CA ASP A 121 11.37 -8.82 4.48
C ASP A 121 12.57 -9.10 3.57
N ALA A 122 13.78 -8.76 4.04
CA ALA A 122 14.99 -8.88 3.25
C ALA A 122 15.23 -10.30 2.70
N ASP A 123 15.04 -11.32 3.53
CA ASP A 123 15.24 -12.70 3.13
C ASP A 123 14.19 -13.18 2.14
N VAL A 124 12.92 -12.83 2.37
CA VAL A 124 11.80 -13.16 1.48
C VAL A 124 12.00 -12.52 0.11
N LEU A 125 12.37 -11.23 0.10
CA LEU A 125 12.59 -10.49 -1.13
C LEU A 125 13.81 -11.03 -1.91
N ALA A 126 14.88 -11.37 -1.22
CA ALA A 126 16.08 -11.95 -1.86
C ALA A 126 15.75 -13.28 -2.55
N GLU A 127 15.00 -14.16 -1.91
CA GLU A 127 14.57 -15.43 -2.48
C GLU A 127 13.64 -15.22 -3.67
N ALA A 128 12.69 -14.31 -3.56
CA ALA A 128 11.78 -13.99 -4.66
C ALA A 128 12.51 -13.39 -5.85
N ALA A 129 13.50 -12.54 -5.61
CA ALA A 129 14.35 -11.97 -6.66
C ALA A 129 15.13 -13.06 -7.39
N ARG A 130 15.69 -14.03 -6.67
CA ARG A 130 16.41 -15.15 -7.23
C ARG A 130 15.52 -16.00 -8.15
N ARG A 131 14.28 -16.27 -7.73
CA ARG A 131 13.31 -17.03 -8.54
C ARG A 131 12.89 -16.26 -9.79
N TRP A 132 12.68 -14.95 -9.65
CA TRP A 132 12.34 -14.08 -10.77
C TRP A 132 13.47 -14.09 -11.80
N LEU A 133 14.70 -13.96 -11.34
CA LEU A 133 15.89 -13.95 -12.22
C LEU A 133 16.02 -15.25 -13.00
N LYS A 134 15.81 -16.39 -12.37
CA LYS A 134 15.81 -17.69 -13.04
C LYS A 134 14.80 -17.79 -14.18
N ARG A 135 13.58 -17.30 -13.94
CA ARG A 135 12.53 -17.28 -14.96
C ARG A 135 12.92 -16.38 -16.14
N HIS A 136 13.53 -15.23 -15.84
CA HIS A 136 13.96 -14.27 -16.86
C HIS A 136 15.14 -14.80 -17.68
N GLU A 137 16.10 -15.44 -17.05
CA GLU A 137 17.22 -16.08 -17.74
C GLU A 137 16.73 -17.22 -18.64
N GLY A 138 15.81 -18.05 -18.15
CA GLY A 138 15.19 -19.11 -18.94
C GLY A 138 14.46 -18.58 -20.16
N ALA A 139 13.70 -17.47 -20.01
CA ALA A 139 13.01 -16.81 -21.11
C ALA A 139 13.99 -16.17 -22.10
N GLY A 140 15.12 -15.63 -21.61
CA GLY A 140 16.16 -15.02 -22.44
C GLY A 140 16.87 -16.00 -23.34
N HIS A 141 16.94 -17.27 -22.98
CA HIS A 141 17.60 -18.33 -23.78
C HIS A 141 16.75 -18.81 -24.96
N HIS A 142 15.49 -18.49 -25.02
CA HIS A 142 14.58 -18.90 -26.07
C HIS A 142 14.30 -17.78 -27.10
N GLY A 143 14.95 -16.66 -26.92
CA GLY A 143 14.78 -15.50 -27.80
C GLY A 143 15.76 -15.44 -28.97
#